data_4c2271eebcb736440f9c5b77ace81ccc
#
_entry.id   4c2271eebcb736440f9c5b77ace81ccc
#
_cell.length_a   1.000
_cell.length_b   1.000
_cell.length_c   1.000
_cell.angle_alpha   90.00
_cell.angle_beta   90.00
_cell.angle_gamma   90.00
#
_symmetry.space_group_name_H-M   'P 1'
#
loop_
_entity.id
_entity.type
_entity.pdbx_description
1 polymer ?
#
loop_
_entity_poly.entity_id
_entity_poly.type
_entity_poly.pdbx_seq_one_letter_code
_entity_poly.pdbx_strand_id
1 'polypeptide(L)'
;LVLGDPKDEYERLCHFFGVQPFVLGPGMPARINPLGLGPLGEGWTRLSAEEAQSRSAIVFSRWLTLMRALIGSQRIGNERVPFGPSEEAVVKAALQDLTGYAAGNTTLVETTIPQLWRCLDQPTDALIQQCRFRSRQHFYDQTRLLRDALGQLVSGALAGLFDDHTNIDVDWAAPIQSLSLSRLNPLGDEAIGIALVCLNSWGRGMREIAAPGDLRVVVRDEMWKAMRLGVEAVKSLDEDLRLSRGVAGRGGDIQWFNAHKPSDMLTVGDEGSQAANIARDLLHLADIKILHGQKPGVANELDAMLGLGQQATDVMTDWAMQRKGRALWVVGERTYKVETRLHPIEESLTWTNEAIEGAA
;
A
#
# COMPACT_ATOMS: atom_id res chain seq x y z
N LEU A 1 12.71 3.24 -0.43
CA LEU A 1 11.56 3.54 0.43
C LEU A 1 10.93 2.23 0.92
N VAL A 2 10.82 2.07 2.23
CA VAL A 2 10.10 0.96 2.84
C VAL A 2 8.70 1.46 3.22
N LEU A 3 7.70 0.99 2.48
CA LEU A 3 6.29 1.33 2.69
C LEU A 3 5.64 0.31 3.63
N GLY A 4 5.80 0.54 4.92
CA GLY A 4 5.28 -0.31 5.97
C GLY A 4 6.26 -1.44 6.34
N ASP A 5 6.85 -1.30 7.51
CA ASP A 5 7.74 -2.26 8.14
C ASP A 5 7.07 -2.77 9.43
N PRO A 6 6.36 -3.91 9.40
CA PRO A 6 5.63 -4.38 10.58
C PRO A 6 6.53 -4.95 11.69
N LYS A 7 7.82 -5.17 11.42
CA LYS A 7 8.74 -5.86 12.34
C LYS A 7 9.97 -5.07 12.70
N ASP A 8 10.09 -3.80 12.23
CA ASP A 8 11.28 -2.96 12.39
C ASP A 8 12.57 -3.58 11.80
N GLU A 9 12.45 -4.37 10.73
CA GLU A 9 13.58 -5.08 10.12
C GLU A 9 14.55 -4.14 9.40
N TYR A 10 14.10 -2.92 9.04
CA TYR A 10 14.90 -1.92 8.31
C TYR A 10 15.49 -0.83 9.22
N GLU A 11 15.25 -0.87 10.53
CA GLU A 11 15.73 0.15 11.48
C GLU A 11 17.26 0.27 11.47
N ARG A 12 17.98 -0.86 11.55
CA ARG A 12 19.46 -0.88 11.53
C ARG A 12 20.03 -0.29 10.24
N LEU A 13 19.38 -0.60 9.11
CA LEU A 13 19.77 -0.08 7.82
C LEU A 13 19.54 1.45 7.73
N CYS A 14 18.43 1.94 8.27
CA CYS A 14 18.17 3.37 8.38
C CYS A 14 19.26 4.06 9.22
N HIS A 15 19.55 3.55 10.39
CA HIS A 15 20.58 4.11 11.28
C HIS A 15 21.98 4.12 10.65
N PHE A 16 22.32 3.08 9.88
CA PHE A 16 23.58 3.02 9.14
C PHE A 16 23.73 4.20 8.16
N PHE A 17 22.63 4.61 7.53
CA PHE A 17 22.60 5.77 6.64
C PHE A 17 22.31 7.09 7.35
N GLY A 18 22.28 7.10 8.70
CA GLY A 18 22.01 8.32 9.48
C GLY A 18 20.56 8.79 9.44
N VAL A 19 19.63 7.93 9.04
CA VAL A 19 18.20 8.22 8.94
C VAL A 19 17.45 7.55 10.10
N GLN A 20 16.44 8.24 10.64
CA GLN A 20 15.54 7.65 11.63
C GLN A 20 14.28 7.14 10.93
N PRO A 21 13.81 5.90 11.18
CA PRO A 21 12.53 5.44 10.67
C PRO A 21 11.38 6.21 11.35
N PHE A 22 10.31 6.46 10.60
CA PHE A 22 9.09 7.01 11.17
C PHE A 22 8.23 5.88 11.74
N VAL A 23 7.99 5.90 13.05
CA VAL A 23 7.18 4.89 13.71
C VAL A 23 5.74 5.38 13.81
N LEU A 24 4.84 4.64 13.14
CA LEU A 24 3.41 4.90 13.13
C LEU A 24 2.70 3.93 14.09
N GLY A 25 1.75 4.42 14.86
CA GLY A 25 0.98 3.56 15.74
C GLY A 25 0.39 4.29 16.94
N PRO A 26 -0.41 3.59 17.76
CA PRO A 26 -0.99 4.14 18.97
C PRO A 26 0.06 4.72 19.90
N GLY A 27 -0.16 5.94 20.37
CA GLY A 27 0.76 6.64 21.28
C GLY A 27 2.00 7.25 20.61
N MET A 28 2.20 7.05 19.32
CA MET A 28 3.28 7.70 18.57
C MET A 28 2.85 9.07 18.07
N PRO A 29 3.77 10.06 18.02
CA PRO A 29 3.43 11.40 17.54
C PRO A 29 3.26 11.48 16.02
N ALA A 30 3.90 10.57 15.26
CA ALA A 30 3.90 10.60 13.80
C ALA A 30 2.51 10.36 13.22
N ARG A 31 2.11 11.20 12.27
CA ARG A 31 0.83 11.15 11.55
C ARG A 31 1.08 11.23 10.05
N ILE A 32 0.33 10.48 9.29
CA ILE A 32 0.29 10.57 7.83
C ILE A 32 -1.16 10.78 7.41
N ASN A 33 -1.42 11.83 6.66
CA ASN A 33 -2.71 12.09 6.05
C ASN A 33 -2.81 11.34 4.71
N PRO A 34 -3.59 10.28 4.59
CA PRO A 34 -3.75 9.59 3.31
C PRO A 34 -4.42 10.44 2.23
N LEU A 35 -5.23 11.43 2.66
CA LEU A 35 -5.85 12.44 1.80
C LEU A 35 -5.01 13.73 1.67
N GLY A 36 -3.77 13.71 2.15
CA GLY A 36 -2.82 14.78 1.90
C GLY A 36 -2.26 14.77 0.47
N LEU A 37 -1.55 15.81 0.09
CA LEU A 37 -0.84 15.87 -1.19
C LEU A 37 0.29 14.84 -1.25
N GLY A 38 0.90 14.55 -0.09
CA GLY A 38 2.05 13.67 0.01
C GLY A 38 3.23 14.18 -0.82
N PRO A 39 4.01 13.28 -1.46
CA PRO A 39 5.11 13.69 -2.33
C PRO A 39 4.70 14.65 -3.45
N LEU A 40 3.45 14.58 -3.91
CA LEU A 40 2.94 15.46 -4.95
C LEU A 40 2.79 16.92 -4.51
N GLY A 41 2.81 17.20 -3.21
CA GLY A 41 2.84 18.55 -2.65
C GLY A 41 4.18 19.26 -2.83
N GLU A 42 5.25 18.51 -3.05
CA GLU A 42 6.59 19.08 -3.17
C GLU A 42 6.72 19.96 -4.40
N GLY A 43 7.26 21.16 -4.18
CA GLY A 43 7.47 22.13 -5.24
C GLY A 43 6.20 22.67 -5.91
N TRP A 44 5.02 22.46 -5.33
CA TRP A 44 3.73 22.84 -5.94
C TRP A 44 3.69 24.29 -6.40
N THR A 45 4.22 25.23 -5.61
CA THR A 45 4.25 26.65 -5.91
C THR A 45 5.16 27.03 -7.09
N ARG A 46 5.99 26.11 -7.56
CA ARG A 46 6.92 26.30 -8.68
C ARG A 46 6.40 25.72 -9.99
N LEU A 47 5.26 25.03 -9.94
CA LEU A 47 4.67 24.41 -11.12
C LEU A 47 4.07 25.46 -12.07
N SER A 48 4.14 25.18 -13.36
CA SER A 48 3.32 25.87 -14.35
C SER A 48 1.82 25.56 -14.12
N ALA A 49 0.93 26.38 -14.64
CA ALA A 49 -0.51 26.17 -14.52
C ALA A 49 -0.95 24.79 -15.08
N GLU A 50 -0.37 24.36 -16.20
CA GLU A 50 -0.65 23.08 -16.84
C GLU A 50 -0.19 21.90 -15.96
N GLU A 51 1.04 21.97 -15.41
CA GLU A 51 1.56 20.96 -14.50
C GLU A 51 0.76 20.89 -13.20
N ALA A 52 0.40 22.02 -12.61
CA ALA A 52 -0.42 22.08 -11.39
C ALA A 52 -1.82 21.49 -11.64
N GLN A 53 -2.43 21.76 -12.79
CA GLN A 53 -3.72 21.18 -13.18
C GLN A 53 -3.62 19.67 -13.34
N SER A 54 -2.59 19.17 -14.05
CA SER A 54 -2.35 17.73 -14.21
C SER A 54 -2.13 17.06 -12.85
N ARG A 55 -1.32 17.65 -12.00
CA ARG A 55 -1.00 17.14 -10.66
C ARG A 55 -2.23 17.13 -9.74
N SER A 56 -3.10 18.18 -9.83
CA SER A 56 -4.38 18.21 -9.11
C SER A 56 -5.29 17.05 -9.50
N ALA A 57 -5.37 16.73 -10.78
CA ALA A 57 -6.18 15.61 -11.27
C ALA A 57 -5.64 14.25 -10.77
N ILE A 58 -4.31 14.07 -10.77
CA ILE A 58 -3.65 12.86 -10.26
C ILE A 58 -3.94 12.68 -8.76
N VAL A 59 -3.76 13.74 -7.96
CA VAL A 59 -4.04 13.70 -6.52
C VAL A 59 -5.50 13.35 -6.25
N PHE A 60 -6.42 14.01 -6.94
CA PHE A 60 -7.84 13.77 -6.74
C PHE A 60 -8.25 12.35 -7.13
N SER A 61 -7.74 11.83 -8.24
CA SER A 61 -7.94 10.44 -8.66
C SER A 61 -7.39 9.44 -7.63
N ARG A 62 -6.20 9.72 -7.06
CA ARG A 62 -5.60 8.93 -6.00
C ARG A 62 -6.51 8.87 -4.76
N TRP A 63 -7.07 10.00 -4.33
CA TRP A 63 -7.98 10.04 -3.18
C TRP A 63 -9.24 9.22 -3.41
N LEU A 64 -9.83 9.27 -4.60
CA LEU A 64 -11.00 8.44 -4.94
C LEU A 64 -10.67 6.95 -4.92
N THR A 65 -9.54 6.56 -5.51
CA THR A 65 -9.08 5.16 -5.51
C THR A 65 -8.83 4.67 -4.09
N LEU A 66 -8.21 5.50 -3.24
CA LEU A 66 -7.98 5.19 -1.83
C LEU A 66 -9.30 5.01 -1.07
N MET A 67 -10.25 5.93 -1.23
CA MET A 67 -11.55 5.83 -0.55
C MET A 67 -12.31 4.58 -0.96
N ARG A 68 -12.27 4.22 -2.25
CA ARG A 68 -12.84 2.96 -2.75
C ARG A 68 -12.21 1.75 -2.05
N ALA A 69 -10.87 1.71 -1.95
CA ALA A 69 -10.16 0.62 -1.30
C ALA A 69 -10.46 0.55 0.20
N LEU A 70 -10.45 1.67 0.92
CA LEU A 70 -10.68 1.72 2.37
C LEU A 70 -12.13 1.39 2.74
N ILE A 71 -13.10 1.96 2.06
CA ILE A 71 -14.53 1.74 2.36
C ILE A 71 -14.94 0.34 1.93
N GLY A 72 -14.58 -0.09 0.73
CA GLY A 72 -14.87 -1.43 0.21
C GLY A 72 -14.15 -2.56 0.95
N SER A 73 -13.14 -2.26 1.77
CA SER A 73 -12.49 -3.24 2.65
C SER A 73 -13.23 -3.46 3.96
N GLN A 74 -14.05 -2.50 4.40
CA GLN A 74 -14.77 -2.59 5.65
C GLN A 74 -15.88 -3.65 5.60
N ARG A 75 -16.18 -4.22 6.78
CA ARG A 75 -17.26 -5.18 6.94
C ARG A 75 -18.28 -4.68 7.97
N ILE A 76 -19.54 -4.94 7.68
CA ILE A 76 -20.65 -4.75 8.63
C ILE A 76 -21.28 -6.13 8.82
N GLY A 77 -21.03 -6.74 9.97
CA GLY A 77 -21.29 -8.16 10.17
C GLY A 77 -20.39 -9.02 9.26
N ASN A 78 -20.98 -9.90 8.47
CA ASN A 78 -20.26 -10.78 7.55
C ASN A 78 -20.15 -10.22 6.11
N GLU A 79 -20.82 -9.10 5.83
CA GLU A 79 -20.88 -8.54 4.48
C GLU A 79 -19.91 -7.37 4.35
N ARG A 80 -19.32 -7.21 3.14
CA ARG A 80 -18.52 -6.05 2.82
C ARG A 80 -19.41 -4.85 2.56
N VAL A 81 -18.91 -3.67 2.94
CA VAL A 81 -19.57 -2.40 2.61
C VAL A 81 -19.58 -2.25 1.09
N PRO A 82 -20.75 -2.11 0.46
CA PRO A 82 -20.81 -1.88 -0.98
C PRO A 82 -20.19 -0.53 -1.32
N PHE A 83 -19.38 -0.52 -2.38
CA PHE A 83 -18.83 0.71 -2.95
C PHE A 83 -19.00 0.67 -4.46
N GLY A 84 -20.15 1.12 -4.89
CA GLY A 84 -20.53 1.21 -6.29
C GLY A 84 -20.53 2.64 -6.82
N PRO A 85 -21.10 2.85 -8.02
CA PRO A 85 -21.15 4.18 -8.65
C PRO A 85 -21.86 5.26 -7.81
N SER A 86 -22.85 4.87 -7.00
CA SER A 86 -23.59 5.80 -6.14
C SER A 86 -22.74 6.29 -4.99
N GLU A 87 -22.06 5.38 -4.27
CA GLU A 87 -21.15 5.72 -3.17
C GLU A 87 -19.96 6.53 -3.68
N GLU A 88 -19.42 6.16 -4.83
CA GLU A 88 -18.33 6.92 -5.48
C GLU A 88 -18.76 8.35 -5.82
N ALA A 89 -19.96 8.53 -6.36
CA ALA A 89 -20.48 9.86 -6.70
C ALA A 89 -20.62 10.74 -5.44
N VAL A 90 -21.08 10.16 -4.31
CA VAL A 90 -21.22 10.86 -3.04
C VAL A 90 -19.85 11.25 -2.47
N VAL A 91 -18.90 10.30 -2.41
CA VAL A 91 -17.52 10.56 -1.93
C VAL A 91 -16.83 11.61 -2.82
N LYS A 92 -16.98 11.48 -4.13
CA LYS A 92 -16.44 12.45 -5.09
C LYS A 92 -16.97 13.85 -4.86
N ALA A 93 -18.29 14.00 -4.70
CA ALA A 93 -18.93 15.28 -4.45
C ALA A 93 -18.46 15.90 -3.13
N ALA A 94 -18.38 15.10 -2.05
CA ALA A 94 -17.89 15.55 -0.76
C ALA A 94 -16.41 15.96 -0.80
N LEU A 95 -15.56 15.22 -1.50
CA LEU A 95 -14.16 15.61 -1.70
C LEU A 95 -14.03 16.89 -2.53
N GLN A 96 -14.85 17.07 -3.56
CA GLN A 96 -14.87 18.32 -4.34
C GLN A 96 -15.25 19.52 -3.50
N ASP A 97 -16.26 19.38 -2.64
CA ASP A 97 -16.72 20.43 -1.72
C ASP A 97 -15.61 20.81 -0.71
N LEU A 98 -14.96 19.82 -0.11
CA LEU A 98 -13.91 20.03 0.88
C LEU A 98 -12.60 20.58 0.32
N THR A 99 -12.21 20.15 -0.87
CA THR A 99 -10.89 20.44 -1.43
C THR A 99 -10.90 21.53 -2.49
N GLY A 100 -12.09 21.97 -2.88
CA GLY A 100 -12.28 22.94 -3.96
C GLY A 100 -11.91 22.40 -5.34
N TYR A 101 -11.77 21.07 -5.51
CA TYR A 101 -11.38 20.49 -6.80
C TYR A 101 -12.46 20.69 -7.85
N ALA A 102 -12.06 21.34 -8.94
CA ALA A 102 -12.81 21.37 -10.19
C ALA A 102 -11.86 21.11 -11.37
N ALA A 103 -12.38 20.64 -12.47
CA ALA A 103 -11.58 20.48 -13.69
C ALA A 103 -10.96 21.83 -14.09
N GLY A 104 -9.64 21.85 -14.25
CA GLY A 104 -8.90 23.07 -14.56
C GLY A 104 -8.31 23.81 -13.35
N ASN A 105 -8.54 23.37 -12.12
CA ASN A 105 -7.94 23.98 -10.95
C ASN A 105 -6.44 23.73 -10.88
N THR A 106 -5.71 24.76 -10.48
CA THR A 106 -4.26 24.73 -10.24
C THR A 106 -3.92 24.61 -8.75
N THR A 107 -4.91 24.64 -7.88
CA THR A 107 -4.77 24.55 -6.42
C THR A 107 -5.70 23.51 -5.84
N LEU A 108 -5.23 22.77 -4.84
CA LEU A 108 -6.02 21.88 -4.02
C LEU A 108 -5.78 22.20 -2.54
N VAL A 109 -6.85 22.17 -1.76
CA VAL A 109 -6.77 22.18 -0.29
C VAL A 109 -6.75 20.72 0.19
N GLU A 110 -5.82 20.39 1.07
CA GLU A 110 -5.82 19.07 1.71
C GLU A 110 -7.03 18.90 2.61
N THR A 111 -7.57 17.70 2.64
CA THR A 111 -8.62 17.31 3.59
C THR A 111 -8.16 16.10 4.38
N THR A 112 -8.90 15.73 5.43
CA THR A 112 -8.64 14.54 6.25
C THR A 112 -9.84 13.59 6.25
N ILE A 113 -9.62 12.34 6.62
CA ILE A 113 -10.72 11.35 6.72
C ILE A 113 -11.82 11.84 7.69
N PRO A 114 -11.50 12.40 8.89
CA PRO A 114 -12.53 12.98 9.77
C PRO A 114 -13.30 14.15 9.16
N GLN A 115 -12.65 14.99 8.34
CA GLN A 115 -13.35 16.09 7.65
C GLN A 115 -14.32 15.52 6.60
N LEU A 116 -13.90 14.53 5.83
CA LEU A 116 -14.77 13.83 4.87
C LEU A 116 -15.95 13.16 5.58
N TRP A 117 -15.70 12.46 6.68
CA TRP A 117 -16.75 11.84 7.48
C TRP A 117 -17.76 12.87 8.00
N ARG A 118 -17.30 13.99 8.59
CA ARG A 118 -18.18 15.07 9.05
C ARG A 118 -18.99 15.70 7.91
N CYS A 119 -18.39 15.90 6.74
CA CYS A 119 -19.10 16.43 5.58
C CYS A 119 -20.28 15.55 5.17
N LEU A 120 -20.13 14.22 5.28
CA LEU A 120 -21.20 13.26 5.00
C LEU A 120 -22.16 13.08 6.17
N ASP A 121 -21.71 13.25 7.40
CA ASP A 121 -22.56 13.16 8.60
C ASP A 121 -23.42 14.41 8.79
N GLN A 122 -22.93 15.57 8.36
CA GLN A 122 -23.60 16.85 8.39
C GLN A 122 -23.64 17.50 7.01
N PRO A 123 -24.33 16.88 6.01
CA PRO A 123 -24.31 17.34 4.64
C PRO A 123 -24.96 18.71 4.46
N THR A 124 -24.37 19.54 3.63
CA THR A 124 -25.00 20.79 3.18
C THR A 124 -26.14 20.49 2.22
N ASP A 125 -27.09 21.40 2.08
CA ASP A 125 -28.17 21.23 1.10
C ASP A 125 -27.63 21.23 -0.34
N ALA A 126 -26.53 21.96 -0.60
CA ALA A 126 -25.83 21.94 -1.86
C ALA A 126 -25.28 20.54 -2.20
N LEU A 127 -24.63 19.88 -1.24
CA LEU A 127 -24.11 18.51 -1.42
C LEU A 127 -25.26 17.50 -1.69
N ILE A 128 -26.37 17.62 -0.96
CA ILE A 128 -27.55 16.76 -1.15
C ILE A 128 -28.11 16.91 -2.58
N GLN A 129 -28.24 18.16 -3.05
CA GLN A 129 -28.68 18.46 -4.41
C GLN A 129 -27.71 17.98 -5.48
N GLN A 130 -26.41 18.18 -5.28
CA GLN A 130 -25.35 17.72 -6.20
C GLN A 130 -25.38 16.20 -6.35
N CYS A 131 -25.62 15.47 -5.26
CA CYS A 131 -25.78 14.01 -5.26
C CYS A 131 -27.18 13.56 -5.70
N ARG A 132 -28.08 14.48 -6.06
CA ARG A 132 -29.44 14.22 -6.57
C ARG A 132 -30.36 13.46 -5.59
N PHE A 133 -30.14 13.59 -4.29
CA PHE A 133 -31.05 13.05 -3.30
C PHE A 133 -32.29 13.90 -3.14
N ARG A 134 -33.46 13.26 -2.94
CA ARG A 134 -34.75 13.92 -2.84
C ARG A 134 -34.94 14.72 -1.55
N SER A 135 -34.26 14.30 -0.49
CA SER A 135 -34.32 14.93 0.83
C SER A 135 -33.11 14.57 1.65
N ARG A 136 -32.89 15.30 2.75
CA ARG A 136 -31.85 15.01 3.75
C ARG A 136 -32.03 13.61 4.36
N GLN A 137 -33.27 13.20 4.66
CA GLN A 137 -33.56 11.87 5.18
C GLN A 137 -33.16 10.79 4.18
N HIS A 138 -33.52 10.96 2.90
CA HIS A 138 -33.14 10.03 1.84
C HIS A 138 -31.61 9.94 1.67
N PHE A 139 -30.88 11.05 1.82
CA PHE A 139 -29.41 11.03 1.84
C PHE A 139 -28.89 10.18 3.02
N TYR A 140 -29.40 10.38 4.22
CA TYR A 140 -28.98 9.61 5.39
C TYR A 140 -29.26 8.12 5.26
N ASP A 141 -30.40 7.75 4.76
CA ASP A 141 -30.78 6.35 4.58
C ASP A 141 -29.86 5.64 3.56
N GLN A 142 -29.57 6.29 2.45
CA GLN A 142 -28.75 5.71 1.38
C GLN A 142 -27.24 5.74 1.69
N THR A 143 -26.76 6.69 2.48
CA THR A 143 -25.34 6.81 2.80
C THR A 143 -24.97 6.22 4.16
N ARG A 144 -25.89 5.54 4.85
CA ARG A 144 -25.65 5.02 6.21
C ARG A 144 -24.41 4.14 6.28
N LEU A 145 -24.32 3.10 5.44
CA LEU A 145 -23.18 2.17 5.44
C LEU A 145 -21.86 2.86 5.10
N LEU A 146 -21.89 3.81 4.18
CA LEU A 146 -20.73 4.62 3.81
C LEU A 146 -20.22 5.45 5.00
N ARG A 147 -21.14 6.12 5.73
CA ARG A 147 -20.81 6.93 6.92
C ARG A 147 -20.31 6.06 8.08
N ASP A 148 -20.95 4.91 8.31
CA ASP A 148 -20.54 3.96 9.32
C ASP A 148 -19.12 3.43 9.04
N ALA A 149 -18.81 3.09 7.79
CA ALA A 149 -17.48 2.65 7.38
C ALA A 149 -16.40 3.73 7.59
N LEU A 150 -16.68 4.96 7.20
CA LEU A 150 -15.76 6.08 7.46
C LEU A 150 -15.61 6.35 8.96
N GLY A 151 -16.70 6.25 9.75
CA GLY A 151 -16.69 6.38 11.19
C GLY A 151 -15.76 5.38 11.88
N GLN A 152 -15.67 4.13 11.38
CA GLN A 152 -14.74 3.14 11.89
C GLN A 152 -13.27 3.55 11.68
N LEU A 153 -12.94 4.21 10.57
CA LEU A 153 -11.59 4.72 10.32
C LEU A 153 -11.22 5.90 11.25
N VAL A 154 -12.22 6.67 11.69
CA VAL A 154 -12.02 7.85 12.54
C VAL A 154 -11.96 7.50 14.03
N SER A 155 -12.83 6.59 14.49
CA SER A 155 -13.00 6.25 15.92
C SER A 155 -12.63 4.81 16.28
N GLY A 156 -12.20 4.00 15.29
CA GLY A 156 -11.80 2.61 15.49
C GLY A 156 -10.35 2.44 15.92
N ALA A 157 -9.81 1.24 15.70
CA ALA A 157 -8.46 0.85 16.11
C ALA A 157 -7.33 1.70 15.48
N LEU A 158 -7.61 2.40 14.39
CA LEU A 158 -6.64 3.26 13.67
C LEU A 158 -6.78 4.75 14.01
N ALA A 159 -7.64 5.10 14.97
CA ALA A 159 -7.77 6.47 15.42
C ALA A 159 -6.41 7.02 15.90
N GLY A 160 -6.08 8.23 15.47
CA GLY A 160 -4.81 8.87 15.77
C GLY A 160 -3.65 8.54 14.82
N LEU A 161 -3.86 7.73 13.77
CA LEU A 161 -2.82 7.41 12.78
C LEU A 161 -2.98 8.16 11.46
N PHE A 162 -4.20 8.16 10.94
CA PHE A 162 -4.55 8.64 9.60
C PHE A 162 -5.67 9.69 9.63
N ASP A 163 -5.93 10.26 10.79
CA ASP A 163 -7.08 11.12 11.08
C ASP A 163 -6.74 12.61 11.15
N ASP A 164 -5.49 12.98 10.93
CA ASP A 164 -5.03 14.37 10.96
C ASP A 164 -4.03 14.64 9.82
N HIS A 165 -3.62 15.90 9.68
CA HIS A 165 -2.62 16.31 8.70
C HIS A 165 -1.27 15.63 8.95
N THR A 166 -0.52 15.38 7.86
CA THR A 166 0.83 14.83 7.94
C THR A 166 1.72 15.76 8.74
N ASN A 167 2.40 15.23 9.75
CA ASN A 167 3.31 15.97 10.63
C ASN A 167 4.74 15.43 10.62
N ILE A 168 5.04 14.50 9.72
CA ILE A 168 6.39 14.00 9.50
C ILE A 168 7.02 14.74 8.33
N ASP A 169 8.30 15.07 8.47
CA ASP A 169 9.10 15.68 7.40
C ASP A 169 9.93 14.57 6.73
N VAL A 170 9.47 14.13 5.57
CA VAL A 170 10.11 13.05 4.82
C VAL A 170 11.13 13.65 3.87
N ASP A 171 12.40 13.36 4.10
CA ASP A 171 13.48 13.69 3.15
C ASP A 171 13.46 12.70 1.98
N TRP A 172 12.87 13.12 0.87
CA TRP A 172 12.77 12.29 -0.35
C TRP A 172 14.11 12.07 -1.05
N ALA A 173 15.16 12.84 -0.70
CA ALA A 173 16.51 12.67 -1.19
C ALA A 173 17.37 11.73 -0.33
N ALA A 174 16.91 11.35 0.84
CA ALA A 174 17.61 10.43 1.72
C ALA A 174 17.79 9.04 1.06
N PRO A 175 18.93 8.37 1.31
CA PRO A 175 19.24 7.09 0.70
C PRO A 175 18.25 5.98 1.09
N ILE A 176 17.61 6.12 2.24
CA ILE A 176 16.54 5.22 2.70
C ILE A 176 15.51 6.02 3.49
N GLN A 177 14.25 5.60 3.41
CA GLN A 177 13.16 6.01 4.30
C GLN A 177 12.35 4.79 4.67
N SER A 178 12.05 4.61 5.95
CA SER A 178 11.20 3.52 6.44
C SER A 178 10.05 4.06 7.27
N LEU A 179 8.87 3.50 7.02
CA LEU A 179 7.63 3.77 7.74
C LEU A 179 7.28 2.51 8.55
N SER A 180 7.70 2.49 9.81
CA SER A 180 7.45 1.36 10.71
C SER A 180 5.97 1.27 11.11
N LEU A 181 5.43 0.06 11.06
CA LEU A 181 4.09 -0.31 11.51
C LEU A 181 4.13 -1.28 12.71
N SER A 182 5.28 -1.46 13.34
CA SER A 182 5.47 -2.44 14.43
C SER A 182 4.50 -2.23 15.59
N ARG A 183 4.11 -0.98 15.86
CA ARG A 183 3.14 -0.62 16.89
C ARG A 183 1.70 -1.03 16.58
N LEU A 184 1.42 -1.45 15.34
CA LEU A 184 0.10 -1.96 14.94
C LEU A 184 -0.06 -3.47 15.14
N ASN A 185 1.02 -4.22 15.40
CA ASN A 185 0.95 -5.67 15.60
C ASN A 185 -0.12 -6.11 16.62
N PRO A 186 -0.29 -5.43 17.78
CA PRO A 186 -1.33 -5.79 18.74
C PRO A 186 -2.77 -5.59 18.23
N LEU A 187 -2.96 -4.80 17.17
CA LEU A 187 -4.27 -4.52 16.56
C LEU A 187 -4.67 -5.53 15.47
N GLY A 188 -3.74 -6.42 15.10
CA GLY A 188 -3.98 -7.49 14.15
C GLY A 188 -3.73 -7.14 12.69
N ASP A 189 -3.84 -8.16 11.84
CA ASP A 189 -3.51 -8.07 10.40
C ASP A 189 -4.38 -7.11 9.62
N GLU A 190 -5.64 -6.94 10.00
CA GLU A 190 -6.56 -6.01 9.34
C GLU A 190 -6.11 -4.56 9.51
N ALA A 191 -5.71 -4.17 10.71
CA ALA A 191 -5.19 -2.83 11.00
C ALA A 191 -3.91 -2.55 10.20
N ILE A 192 -2.99 -3.50 10.16
CA ILE A 192 -1.76 -3.40 9.36
C ILE A 192 -2.11 -3.30 7.87
N GLY A 193 -3.05 -4.11 7.39
CA GLY A 193 -3.51 -4.08 6.01
C GLY A 193 -4.07 -2.72 5.60
N ILE A 194 -4.93 -2.11 6.43
CA ILE A 194 -5.47 -0.77 6.19
C ILE A 194 -4.35 0.28 6.17
N ALA A 195 -3.40 0.19 7.12
CA ALA A 195 -2.25 1.07 7.16
C ALA A 195 -1.40 0.96 5.88
N LEU A 196 -1.14 -0.26 5.41
CA LEU A 196 -0.41 -0.50 4.16
C LEU A 196 -1.14 0.09 2.94
N VAL A 197 -2.47 0.01 2.87
CA VAL A 197 -3.26 0.64 1.79
C VAL A 197 -3.11 2.17 1.84
N CYS A 198 -3.18 2.78 3.03
CA CYS A 198 -2.98 4.21 3.21
C CYS A 198 -1.57 4.65 2.77
N LEU A 199 -0.54 3.95 3.23
CA LEU A 199 0.86 4.26 2.91
C LEU A 199 1.17 4.07 1.43
N ASN A 200 0.65 3.02 0.81
CA ASN A 200 0.80 2.82 -0.63
C ASN A 200 0.18 3.96 -1.43
N SER A 201 -1.04 4.35 -1.08
CA SER A 201 -1.70 5.47 -1.74
C SER A 201 -0.91 6.77 -1.57
N TRP A 202 -0.41 7.03 -0.36
CA TRP A 202 0.38 8.22 -0.05
C TRP A 202 1.72 8.22 -0.80
N GLY A 203 2.45 7.11 -0.80
CA GLY A 203 3.76 6.97 -1.46
C GLY A 203 3.70 6.92 -2.99
N ARG A 204 2.53 6.64 -3.57
CA ARG A 204 2.36 6.51 -5.04
C ARG A 204 2.78 7.77 -5.79
N GLY A 205 2.61 8.95 -5.20
CA GLY A 205 2.98 10.22 -5.79
C GLY A 205 4.48 10.40 -6.04
N MET A 206 5.35 9.58 -5.43
CA MET A 206 6.80 9.68 -5.61
C MET A 206 7.26 9.49 -7.05
N ARG A 207 6.55 8.66 -7.82
CA ARG A 207 6.87 8.46 -9.25
C ARG A 207 6.67 9.73 -10.07
N GLU A 208 5.67 10.49 -9.73
CA GLU A 208 5.31 11.71 -10.46
C GLU A 208 6.31 12.86 -10.24
N ILE A 209 7.06 12.80 -9.13
CA ILE A 209 8.10 13.79 -8.81
C ILE A 209 9.52 13.30 -9.13
N ALA A 210 9.66 12.05 -9.62
CA ALA A 210 10.96 11.47 -9.96
C ALA A 210 11.67 12.25 -11.06
N ALA A 211 12.95 12.57 -10.86
CA ALA A 211 13.79 13.10 -11.92
C ALA A 211 14.13 12.00 -12.96
N PRO A 212 14.35 12.37 -14.22
CA PRO A 212 14.85 11.42 -15.21
C PRO A 212 16.14 10.75 -14.75
N GLY A 213 16.18 9.42 -14.76
CA GLY A 213 17.34 8.64 -14.33
C GLY A 213 17.37 8.29 -12.83
N ASP A 214 16.47 8.78 -12.02
CA ASP A 214 16.32 8.32 -10.63
C ASP A 214 15.93 6.86 -10.61
N LEU A 215 16.67 6.07 -9.84
CA LEU A 215 16.36 4.68 -9.58
C LEU A 215 15.94 4.56 -8.11
N ARG A 216 14.72 4.11 -7.89
CA ARG A 216 14.19 3.91 -6.54
C ARG A 216 13.77 2.47 -6.34
N VAL A 217 14.01 1.96 -5.14
CA VAL A 217 13.48 0.67 -4.71
C VAL A 217 12.36 0.94 -3.71
N VAL A 218 11.17 0.45 -4.01
CA VAL A 218 10.01 0.52 -3.14
C VAL A 218 9.77 -0.87 -2.57
N VAL A 219 10.05 -1.02 -1.28
CA VAL A 219 9.89 -2.28 -0.55
C VAL A 219 8.51 -2.31 0.08
N ARG A 220 7.78 -3.40 -0.16
CA ARG A 220 6.50 -3.69 0.46
C ARG A 220 6.60 -5.02 1.19
N ASP A 221 6.83 -4.92 2.47
CA ASP A 221 6.85 -6.10 3.33
C ASP A 221 5.44 -6.45 3.81
N GLU A 222 5.17 -7.73 3.99
CA GLU A 222 3.86 -8.25 4.45
C GLU A 222 2.65 -7.73 3.65
N MET A 223 2.84 -7.37 2.38
CA MET A 223 1.79 -6.75 1.54
C MET A 223 0.55 -7.64 1.37
N TRP A 224 0.67 -8.94 1.53
CA TRP A 224 -0.45 -9.87 1.53
C TRP A 224 -1.53 -9.50 2.57
N LYS A 225 -1.16 -8.82 3.68
CA LYS A 225 -2.13 -8.30 4.67
C LYS A 225 -3.06 -7.27 4.07
N ALA A 226 -2.52 -6.34 3.26
CA ALA A 226 -3.34 -5.39 2.51
C ALA A 226 -4.24 -6.09 1.48
N MET A 227 -3.71 -7.10 0.78
CA MET A 227 -4.48 -7.85 -0.23
C MET A 227 -5.67 -8.58 0.37
N ARG A 228 -5.58 -9.08 1.61
CA ARG A 228 -6.69 -9.74 2.33
C ARG A 228 -7.87 -8.82 2.66
N LEU A 229 -7.69 -7.51 2.60
CA LEU A 229 -8.80 -6.56 2.78
C LEU A 229 -9.86 -6.68 1.67
N GLY A 230 -9.51 -7.21 0.51
CA GLY A 230 -10.43 -7.56 -0.53
C GLY A 230 -10.08 -7.04 -1.92
N VAL A 231 -11.01 -7.24 -2.86
CA VAL A 231 -10.78 -7.02 -4.28
C VAL A 231 -10.36 -5.58 -4.61
N GLU A 232 -10.89 -4.58 -3.92
CA GLU A 232 -10.55 -3.18 -4.21
C GLU A 232 -9.12 -2.83 -3.76
N ALA A 233 -8.66 -3.38 -2.65
CA ALA A 233 -7.27 -3.23 -2.21
C ALA A 233 -6.30 -3.93 -3.19
N VAL A 234 -6.66 -5.12 -3.67
CA VAL A 234 -5.86 -5.87 -4.67
C VAL A 234 -5.80 -5.12 -5.99
N LYS A 235 -6.93 -4.57 -6.48
CA LYS A 235 -6.97 -3.74 -7.69
C LYS A 235 -6.10 -2.49 -7.57
N SER A 236 -6.19 -1.79 -6.43
CA SER A 236 -5.36 -0.61 -6.18
C SER A 236 -3.87 -0.94 -6.22
N LEU A 237 -3.48 -2.09 -5.68
CA LEU A 237 -2.11 -2.57 -5.72
C LEU A 237 -1.68 -2.95 -7.15
N ASP A 238 -2.52 -3.69 -7.87
CA ASP A 238 -2.24 -4.08 -9.27
C ASP A 238 -2.05 -2.86 -10.17
N GLU A 239 -2.91 -1.85 -10.05
CA GLU A 239 -2.75 -0.58 -10.76
C GLU A 239 -1.42 0.10 -10.44
N ASP A 240 -1.04 0.15 -9.15
CA ASP A 240 0.21 0.76 -8.73
C ASP A 240 1.43 0.05 -9.33
N LEU A 241 1.42 -1.28 -9.34
CA LEU A 241 2.50 -2.09 -9.90
C LEU A 241 2.60 -1.98 -11.41
N ARG A 242 1.49 -2.01 -12.13
CA ARG A 242 1.49 -1.84 -13.59
C ARG A 242 2.00 -0.47 -14.01
N LEU A 243 1.74 0.55 -13.22
CA LEU A 243 2.21 1.92 -13.45
C LEU A 243 3.66 2.15 -12.97
N SER A 244 4.27 1.22 -12.24
CA SER A 244 5.65 1.37 -11.73
C SER A 244 6.72 1.29 -12.82
N ARG A 245 6.42 0.69 -13.95
CA ARG A 245 7.30 0.72 -15.12
C ARG A 245 7.38 2.15 -15.64
N GLY A 246 8.59 2.70 -15.64
CA GLY A 246 8.80 4.09 -16.05
C GLY A 246 8.23 4.41 -17.43
N VAL A 247 7.66 5.58 -17.57
CA VAL A 247 7.32 6.15 -18.89
C VAL A 247 8.60 6.65 -19.53
N ALA A 248 8.73 6.53 -20.85
CA ALA A 248 9.93 6.94 -21.58
C ALA A 248 10.40 8.34 -21.15
N GLY A 249 11.62 8.43 -20.64
CA GLY A 249 12.24 9.67 -20.15
C GLY A 249 12.02 10.01 -18.67
N ARG A 250 11.26 9.22 -17.92
CA ARG A 250 11.15 9.32 -16.45
C ARG A 250 11.74 8.08 -15.78
N GLY A 251 12.30 8.25 -14.58
CA GLY A 251 12.78 7.13 -13.76
C GLY A 251 11.65 6.15 -13.44
N GLY A 252 12.02 4.89 -13.26
CA GLY A 252 11.10 3.83 -12.83
C GLY A 252 11.38 3.40 -11.39
N ASP A 253 10.38 2.84 -10.73
CA ASP A 253 10.56 2.23 -9.42
C ASP A 253 10.79 0.72 -9.56
N ILE A 254 11.80 0.20 -8.87
CA ILE A 254 11.91 -1.23 -8.62
C ILE A 254 10.94 -1.56 -7.48
N GLN A 255 9.96 -2.41 -7.76
CA GLN A 255 8.99 -2.85 -6.77
C GLN A 255 9.46 -4.18 -6.16
N TRP A 256 9.64 -4.19 -4.86
CA TRP A 256 10.05 -5.36 -4.10
C TRP A 256 8.95 -5.83 -3.16
N PHE A 257 8.59 -7.10 -3.28
CA PHE A 257 7.56 -7.73 -2.44
C PHE A 257 8.13 -8.91 -1.69
N ASN A 258 7.82 -8.99 -0.41
CA ASN A 258 8.07 -10.16 0.39
C ASN A 258 6.75 -10.88 0.72
N ALA A 259 6.75 -12.20 0.57
CA ALA A 259 5.68 -13.09 1.00
C ALA A 259 6.27 -14.36 1.60
N HIS A 260 5.65 -14.89 2.65
CA HIS A 260 6.12 -16.11 3.28
C HIS A 260 5.72 -17.37 2.52
N LYS A 261 4.53 -17.38 1.95
CA LYS A 261 3.98 -18.51 1.19
C LYS A 261 3.18 -18.01 -0.01
N PRO A 262 3.14 -18.78 -1.09
CA PRO A 262 2.27 -18.47 -2.23
C PRO A 262 0.79 -18.37 -1.82
N SER A 263 0.36 -19.27 -0.93
CA SER A 263 -1.01 -19.28 -0.38
C SER A 263 -1.38 -17.98 0.34
N ASP A 264 -0.43 -17.24 0.92
CA ASP A 264 -0.72 -15.95 1.54
C ASP A 264 -1.22 -14.92 0.51
N MET A 265 -0.75 -15.01 -0.72
CA MET A 265 -1.22 -14.17 -1.83
C MET A 265 -2.53 -14.70 -2.45
N LEU A 266 -2.76 -16.00 -2.44
CA LEU A 266 -3.93 -16.63 -3.07
C LEU A 266 -5.16 -16.69 -2.17
N THR A 267 -5.00 -16.58 -0.85
CA THR A 267 -6.12 -16.57 0.12
C THR A 267 -6.86 -15.22 0.18
N VAL A 268 -6.72 -14.41 -0.86
CA VAL A 268 -7.32 -13.07 -0.99
C VAL A 268 -8.79 -13.13 -1.44
N GLY A 269 -9.47 -14.21 -1.18
CA GLY A 269 -10.88 -14.46 -1.53
C GLY A 269 -11.10 -15.92 -1.86
N ASP A 270 -12.33 -16.25 -2.26
CA ASP A 270 -12.65 -17.62 -2.67
C ASP A 270 -11.88 -18.00 -3.94
N GLU A 271 -11.58 -19.29 -4.08
CA GLU A 271 -10.91 -19.83 -5.27
C GLU A 271 -11.71 -19.46 -6.55
N GLY A 272 -11.00 -18.91 -7.55
CA GLY A 272 -11.62 -18.41 -8.77
C GLY A 272 -12.24 -17.01 -8.66
N SER A 273 -12.20 -16.35 -7.50
CA SER A 273 -12.65 -14.98 -7.36
C SER A 273 -11.76 -14.00 -8.16
N GLN A 274 -12.32 -12.83 -8.48
CA GLN A 274 -11.56 -11.78 -9.16
C GLN A 274 -10.29 -11.39 -8.38
N ALA A 275 -10.39 -11.30 -7.06
CA ALA A 275 -9.25 -10.96 -6.20
C ALA A 275 -8.14 -12.02 -6.27
N ALA A 276 -8.48 -13.31 -6.19
CA ALA A 276 -7.53 -14.42 -6.30
C ALA A 276 -6.85 -14.47 -7.68
N ASN A 277 -7.60 -14.18 -8.76
CA ASN A 277 -7.04 -14.14 -10.11
C ASN A 277 -6.04 -12.97 -10.27
N ILE A 278 -6.39 -11.76 -9.82
CA ILE A 278 -5.47 -10.61 -9.86
C ILE A 278 -4.22 -10.90 -9.01
N ALA A 279 -4.38 -11.48 -7.82
CA ALA A 279 -3.26 -11.83 -6.95
C ALA A 279 -2.30 -12.84 -7.62
N ARG A 280 -2.85 -13.81 -8.36
CA ARG A 280 -2.05 -14.74 -9.17
C ARG A 280 -1.32 -14.02 -10.30
N ASP A 281 -2.01 -13.11 -10.99
CA ASP A 281 -1.41 -12.32 -12.06
C ASP A 281 -0.24 -11.46 -11.56
N LEU A 282 -0.31 -10.95 -10.33
CA LEU A 282 0.79 -10.20 -9.71
C LEU A 282 2.08 -11.02 -9.57
N LEU A 283 1.98 -12.32 -9.27
CA LEU A 283 3.14 -13.21 -9.26
C LEU A 283 3.76 -13.37 -10.66
N HIS A 284 2.93 -13.42 -11.68
CA HIS A 284 3.43 -13.50 -13.06
C HIS A 284 4.04 -12.18 -13.54
N LEU A 285 3.56 -11.05 -13.06
CA LEU A 285 4.09 -9.73 -13.42
C LEU A 285 5.52 -9.47 -12.93
N ALA A 286 5.97 -10.15 -11.87
CA ALA A 286 7.32 -10.00 -11.37
C ALA A 286 8.34 -10.53 -12.41
N ASP A 287 9.25 -9.66 -12.87
CA ASP A 287 10.31 -10.05 -13.83
C ASP A 287 11.34 -10.98 -13.16
N ILE A 288 11.57 -10.81 -11.88
CA ILE A 288 12.47 -11.63 -11.06
C ILE A 288 11.71 -12.18 -9.86
N LYS A 289 11.81 -13.50 -9.65
CA LYS A 289 11.25 -14.17 -8.48
C LYS A 289 12.40 -14.87 -7.73
N ILE A 290 12.52 -14.61 -6.43
CA ILE A 290 13.54 -15.20 -5.56
C ILE A 290 12.84 -16.19 -4.64
N LEU A 291 13.02 -17.48 -4.91
CA LEU A 291 12.36 -18.56 -4.21
C LEU A 291 13.36 -19.22 -3.25
N HIS A 292 13.25 -18.87 -1.98
CA HIS A 292 14.07 -19.48 -0.94
C HIS A 292 13.68 -20.94 -0.68
N GLY A 293 14.44 -21.65 0.14
CA GLY A 293 14.16 -23.04 0.53
C GLY A 293 12.75 -23.22 1.06
N GLN A 294 12.04 -24.22 0.53
CA GLN A 294 10.63 -24.48 0.82
C GLN A 294 10.39 -25.95 1.16
N LYS A 295 9.37 -26.22 1.97
CA LYS A 295 8.88 -27.59 2.20
C LYS A 295 8.24 -28.12 0.91
N PRO A 296 8.25 -29.45 0.67
CA PRO A 296 7.75 -30.06 -0.57
C PRO A 296 6.33 -29.60 -0.99
N GLY A 297 5.41 -29.49 -0.04
CA GLY A 297 4.05 -29.02 -0.35
C GLY A 297 4.00 -27.61 -0.94
N VAL A 298 4.77 -26.67 -0.38
CA VAL A 298 4.85 -25.28 -0.86
C VAL A 298 5.60 -25.20 -2.19
N ALA A 299 6.66 -26.01 -2.37
CA ALA A 299 7.41 -26.07 -3.62
C ALA A 299 6.54 -26.60 -4.77
N ASN A 300 5.71 -27.61 -4.52
CA ASN A 300 4.75 -28.13 -5.50
C ASN A 300 3.66 -27.09 -5.85
N GLU A 301 3.22 -26.29 -4.88
CA GLU A 301 2.29 -25.21 -5.10
C GLU A 301 2.89 -24.12 -6.02
N LEU A 302 4.15 -23.74 -5.78
CA LEU A 302 4.92 -22.84 -6.63
C LEU A 302 5.13 -23.39 -8.05
N ASP A 303 5.43 -24.69 -8.16
CA ASP A 303 5.56 -25.35 -9.46
C ASP A 303 4.26 -25.34 -10.23
N ALA A 304 3.16 -25.68 -9.60
CA ALA A 304 1.82 -25.64 -10.22
C ALA A 304 1.44 -24.22 -10.71
N MET A 305 1.89 -23.18 -10.00
CA MET A 305 1.60 -21.80 -10.34
C MET A 305 2.52 -21.22 -11.42
N LEU A 306 3.80 -21.56 -11.38
CA LEU A 306 4.84 -20.91 -12.19
C LEU A 306 5.41 -21.81 -13.29
N GLY A 307 5.03 -23.10 -13.31
CA GLY A 307 5.50 -24.07 -14.32
C GLY A 307 7.01 -24.30 -14.24
N LEU A 308 7.58 -24.42 -13.03
CA LEU A 308 9.01 -24.45 -12.81
C LEU A 308 9.66 -25.80 -13.19
N GLY A 309 8.91 -26.90 -13.03
CA GLY A 309 9.36 -28.27 -13.26
C GLY A 309 10.15 -28.90 -12.11
N GLN A 310 10.32 -30.24 -12.17
CA GLN A 310 10.86 -31.03 -11.09
C GLN A 310 12.25 -30.59 -10.63
N GLN A 311 13.15 -30.23 -11.55
CA GLN A 311 14.52 -29.82 -11.19
C GLN A 311 14.52 -28.54 -10.33
N ALA A 312 13.63 -27.59 -10.60
CA ALA A 312 13.48 -26.37 -9.82
C ALA A 312 12.90 -26.69 -8.43
N THR A 313 11.92 -27.59 -8.37
CA THR A 313 11.31 -28.07 -7.12
C THR A 313 12.37 -28.75 -6.25
N ASP A 314 13.23 -29.61 -6.80
CA ASP A 314 14.32 -30.26 -6.07
C ASP A 314 15.33 -29.24 -5.52
N VAL A 315 15.63 -28.19 -6.29
CA VAL A 315 16.51 -27.09 -5.81
C VAL A 315 15.94 -26.40 -4.59
N MET A 316 14.64 -26.12 -4.58
CA MET A 316 13.96 -25.43 -3.46
C MET A 316 13.86 -26.35 -2.23
N THR A 317 13.57 -27.63 -2.41
CA THR A 317 13.30 -28.57 -1.30
C THR A 317 14.55 -29.20 -0.71
N ASP A 318 15.66 -29.25 -1.44
CA ASP A 318 16.91 -29.82 -0.98
C ASP A 318 18.02 -28.75 -0.88
N TRP A 319 18.59 -28.31 -1.99
CA TRP A 319 19.79 -27.49 -1.96
C TRP A 319 19.57 -26.12 -1.26
N ALA A 320 18.45 -25.46 -1.50
CA ALA A 320 18.16 -24.16 -0.89
C ALA A 320 17.83 -24.28 0.62
N MET A 321 17.32 -25.44 1.06
CA MET A 321 17.05 -25.71 2.48
C MET A 321 18.32 -25.94 3.31
N GLN A 322 19.44 -26.32 2.70
CA GLN A 322 20.68 -26.68 3.41
C GLN A 322 21.39 -25.47 4.01
N ARG A 323 21.16 -24.25 3.48
CA ARG A 323 21.87 -23.05 3.93
C ARG A 323 21.07 -21.78 3.68
N LYS A 324 21.05 -20.86 4.66
CA LYS A 324 20.53 -19.50 4.48
C LYS A 324 21.29 -18.78 3.35
N GLY A 325 20.61 -17.92 2.62
CA GLY A 325 21.17 -17.19 1.46
C GLY A 325 21.10 -17.97 0.14
N ARG A 326 20.70 -19.24 0.15
CA ARG A 326 20.44 -20.00 -1.06
C ARG A 326 19.01 -19.83 -1.55
N ALA A 327 18.85 -19.62 -2.84
CA ALA A 327 17.55 -19.46 -3.47
C ALA A 327 17.58 -19.91 -4.94
N LEU A 328 16.42 -20.30 -5.43
CA LEU A 328 16.16 -20.42 -6.86
C LEU A 328 15.72 -19.04 -7.38
N TRP A 329 16.47 -18.47 -8.27
CA TRP A 329 16.08 -17.24 -8.95
C TRP A 329 15.43 -17.58 -10.30
N VAL A 330 14.24 -17.03 -10.51
CA VAL A 330 13.53 -17.10 -11.80
C VAL A 330 13.63 -15.72 -12.41
N VAL A 331 14.32 -15.62 -13.56
CA VAL A 331 14.54 -14.36 -14.29
C VAL A 331 13.98 -14.54 -15.71
N GLY A 332 12.82 -13.95 -15.95
CA GLY A 332 12.04 -14.26 -17.15
C GLY A 332 11.69 -15.76 -17.20
N GLU A 333 12.13 -16.45 -18.24
CA GLU A 333 11.90 -17.90 -18.43
C GLU A 333 13.06 -18.77 -17.93
N ARG A 334 14.09 -18.19 -17.32
CA ARG A 334 15.30 -18.92 -16.90
C ARG A 334 15.37 -19.04 -15.38
N THR A 335 15.87 -20.18 -14.92
CA THR A 335 16.10 -20.47 -13.51
C THR A 335 17.58 -20.58 -13.19
N TYR A 336 17.98 -20.04 -12.03
CA TYR A 336 19.36 -20.03 -11.58
C TYR A 336 19.44 -20.46 -10.11
N LYS A 337 20.42 -21.30 -9.76
CA LYS A 337 20.81 -21.53 -8.37
C LYS A 337 21.70 -20.38 -7.93
N VAL A 338 21.27 -19.62 -6.93
CA VAL A 338 22.02 -18.49 -6.41
C VAL A 338 22.29 -18.66 -4.93
N GLU A 339 23.55 -18.52 -4.55
CA GLU A 339 23.96 -18.41 -3.13
C GLU A 339 24.44 -16.99 -2.88
N THR A 340 23.66 -16.22 -2.14
CA THR A 340 24.03 -14.89 -1.68
C THR A 340 24.94 -15.01 -0.46
N ARG A 341 26.06 -14.33 -0.49
CA ARG A 341 27.00 -14.22 0.64
C ARG A 341 27.04 -12.77 1.07
N LEU A 342 26.70 -12.54 2.31
CA LEU A 342 26.76 -11.20 2.90
C LEU A 342 28.20 -10.86 3.28
N HIS A 343 28.57 -9.60 3.06
CA HIS A 343 29.75 -9.04 3.70
C HIS A 343 29.51 -8.87 5.22
N PRO A 344 30.52 -8.96 6.10
CA PRO A 344 30.31 -8.80 7.54
C PRO A 344 29.52 -7.54 7.95
N ILE A 345 29.68 -6.42 7.23
CA ILE A 345 28.88 -5.22 7.46
C ILE A 345 27.43 -5.46 7.13
N GLU A 346 27.12 -6.08 5.98
CA GLU A 346 25.75 -6.40 5.56
C GLU A 346 25.10 -7.39 6.54
N GLU A 347 25.87 -8.38 7.01
CA GLU A 347 25.37 -9.34 7.99
C GLU A 347 24.94 -8.63 9.29
N SER A 348 25.73 -7.67 9.79
CA SER A 348 25.37 -6.89 10.97
C SER A 348 24.11 -6.03 10.80
N LEU A 349 23.85 -5.54 9.57
CA LEU A 349 22.69 -4.70 9.26
C LEU A 349 21.41 -5.51 9.02
N THR A 350 21.55 -6.74 8.52
CA THR A 350 20.40 -7.59 8.14
C THR A 350 20.04 -8.65 9.17
N TRP A 351 20.82 -8.77 10.27
CA TRP A 351 20.56 -9.74 11.31
C TRP A 351 19.40 -9.28 12.22
N THR A 352 18.25 -9.93 12.08
CA THR A 352 17.01 -9.57 12.81
C THR A 352 16.58 -10.65 13.83
N ASN A 353 17.37 -11.72 13.99
CA ASN A 353 17.00 -12.90 14.80
C ASN A 353 17.50 -12.87 16.27
N GLU A 354 17.96 -11.74 16.80
CA GLU A 354 18.43 -11.65 18.20
C GLU A 354 17.38 -12.09 19.23
N ALA A 355 16.10 -11.88 18.92
CA ALA A 355 15.00 -12.32 19.78
C ALA A 355 14.84 -13.84 19.85
N ILE A 356 15.38 -14.59 18.89
CA ILE A 356 15.32 -16.06 18.83
C ILE A 356 16.53 -16.70 19.55
N GLU A 357 17.69 -16.05 19.49
CA GLU A 357 18.94 -16.57 20.11
C GLU A 357 19.08 -16.22 21.60
N GLY A 358 18.44 -15.14 22.06
CA GLY A 358 18.39 -14.77 23.49
C GLY A 358 17.42 -15.62 24.32
N ALA A 359 16.70 -16.57 23.68
CA ALA A 359 15.76 -17.50 24.33
C ALA A 359 16.27 -18.97 24.33
N ALA A 360 17.51 -19.22 23.92
CA ALA A 360 18.14 -20.55 23.90
C ALA A 360 19.12 -20.76 25.07
#